data_e797104d71f661230c4369e547400a0d
#
_entry.id   e797104d71f661230c4369e547400a0d
#
_cell.length_a   1.000
_cell.length_b   1.000
_cell.length_c   1.000
_cell.angle_alpha   90.00
_cell.angle_beta   90.00
_cell.angle_gamma   90.00
#
_symmetry.space_group_name_H-M   'P 1'
#
loop_
_entity.id
_entity.type
_entity.pdbx_description
1 polymer ?
#
loop_
_entity_poly.entity_id
_entity_poly.type
_entity_poly.pdbx_seq_one_letter_code
_entity_poly.pdbx_strand_id
1 'polypeptide(L)'
;VTQEAVNVRKEERGYNKALLWNHEQQGMDKLTDTIFFDKSLSLFAFEFGQADDGRDIGEDIQTRMWPSLAIAVPVFIIGMLANITFAMLMVFFRASYLDLSGVILCVVLMSISGLFYLIGGQFLAGKIMQLVPLSGYAQGLDAFKFVILPVFIGIVSGIGSGSRWYRTLFLEEVSKDYVRTARAKGLSEIRVLFVHVLKNAMIPILTGAVVVLPTLFMGSLILESFFGIPGLGSYTIDAIQAQDFAIVRSMVFLGSVLYIVGLVLTDISYTLVDPRVRLDG
;
A
#
# COMPACT_ATOMS: atom_id res chain seq x y z
N VAL A 1 16.96 4.32 29.37
CA VAL A 1 17.41 5.68 28.97
C VAL A 1 16.95 6.63 30.05
N THR A 2 17.89 7.34 30.72
CA THR A 2 17.54 8.29 31.75
C THR A 2 16.88 9.54 31.16
N GLN A 3 15.94 10.13 31.89
CA GLN A 3 15.19 11.34 31.46
C GLN A 3 16.16 12.50 31.09
N GLU A 4 17.32 12.57 31.73
CA GLU A 4 18.38 13.53 31.39
C GLU A 4 18.95 13.30 29.97
N ALA A 5 19.21 12.07 29.59
CA ALA A 5 19.73 11.75 28.25
C ALA A 5 18.71 12.09 27.16
N VAL A 6 17.41 11.95 27.46
CA VAL A 6 16.32 12.36 26.54
C VAL A 6 16.25 13.87 26.41
N ASN A 7 16.42 14.61 27.52
CA ASN A 7 16.39 16.08 27.52
C ASN A 7 17.60 16.67 26.78
N VAL A 8 18.79 16.14 27.00
CA VAL A 8 20.01 16.57 26.30
C VAL A 8 19.84 16.33 24.76
N ARG A 9 19.34 15.18 24.35
CA ARG A 9 19.04 14.92 22.93
C ARG A 9 18.00 15.86 22.34
N LYS A 10 16.98 16.26 23.13
CA LYS A 10 15.99 17.24 22.69
C LYS A 10 16.58 18.62 22.48
N GLU A 11 17.50 19.04 23.37
CA GLU A 11 18.22 20.31 23.26
C GLU A 11 19.14 20.33 22.04
N GLU A 12 20.02 19.34 21.93
CA GLU A 12 20.96 19.22 20.80
C GLU A 12 20.27 19.24 19.43
N ARG A 13 19.02 18.78 19.34
CA ARG A 13 18.25 18.65 18.10
C ARG A 13 17.20 19.74 17.92
N GLY A 14 17.11 20.71 18.80
CA GLY A 14 16.16 21.82 18.73
C GLY A 14 14.71 21.40 18.95
N TYR A 15 14.45 20.27 19.62
CA TYR A 15 13.11 19.85 20.03
C TYR A 15 12.64 20.47 21.35
N ASN A 16 13.43 21.34 21.95
CA ASN A 16 13.08 22.14 23.14
C ASN A 16 12.32 23.42 22.77
N LYS A 17 12.24 23.78 21.48
CA LYS A 17 11.49 24.94 21.00
C LYS A 17 9.97 24.72 21.11
N ALA A 18 9.22 25.80 21.09
CA ALA A 18 7.75 25.74 21.01
C ALA A 18 7.28 25.05 19.72
N LEU A 19 6.17 24.29 19.77
CA LEU A 19 5.67 23.49 18.65
C LEU A 19 5.23 24.34 17.46
N LEU A 20 4.33 25.32 17.69
CA LEU A 20 3.71 26.13 16.65
C LEU A 20 3.82 27.64 16.90
N TRP A 21 3.95 28.04 18.17
CA TRP A 21 3.93 29.42 18.58
C TRP A 21 4.84 29.65 19.76
N ASN A 22 5.89 30.43 19.58
CA ASN A 22 6.82 30.77 20.66
C ASN A 22 6.34 32.04 21.36
N HIS A 23 5.84 31.91 22.59
CA HIS A 23 5.35 33.02 23.41
C HIS A 23 6.47 33.91 23.99
N GLU A 24 7.71 33.42 24.02
CA GLU A 24 8.86 34.13 24.53
C GLU A 24 9.48 35.12 23.54
N GLN A 25 9.17 34.96 22.25
CA GLN A 25 9.68 35.80 21.17
C GLN A 25 8.71 36.92 20.78
N GLN A 26 9.19 37.92 20.03
CA GLN A 26 8.38 39.05 19.56
C GLN A 26 8.33 39.10 18.04
N GLY A 27 7.22 39.61 17.48
CA GLY A 27 7.07 39.81 16.05
C GLY A 27 6.91 38.50 15.26
N MET A 28 7.58 38.40 14.13
CA MET A 28 7.56 37.22 13.24
C MET A 28 8.30 36.01 13.84
N ASP A 29 9.25 36.25 14.74
CA ASP A 29 10.03 35.19 15.37
C ASP A 29 9.19 34.25 16.25
N LYS A 30 7.98 34.68 16.63
CA LYS A 30 6.97 33.82 17.29
C LYS A 30 6.60 32.59 16.45
N LEU A 31 6.64 32.70 15.13
CA LEU A 31 6.32 31.64 14.20
C LEU A 31 7.58 30.95 13.67
N THR A 32 8.62 31.73 13.34
CA THR A 32 9.83 31.22 12.72
C THR A 32 10.73 30.45 13.67
N ASP A 33 10.74 30.80 14.99
CA ASP A 33 11.47 30.07 16.02
C ASP A 33 10.60 28.97 16.65
N THR A 34 10.11 28.06 15.81
CA THR A 34 9.27 26.93 16.24
C THR A 34 9.75 25.64 15.58
N ILE A 35 9.46 24.49 16.22
CA ILE A 35 9.75 23.18 15.66
C ILE A 35 9.06 23.00 14.29
N PHE A 36 7.84 23.50 14.16
CA PHE A 36 7.09 23.41 12.91
C PHE A 36 7.82 24.13 11.76
N PHE A 37 8.29 25.35 12.00
CA PHE A 37 8.98 26.11 10.96
C PHE A 37 10.33 25.48 10.60
N ASP A 38 11.16 25.20 11.62
CA ASP A 38 12.51 24.66 11.39
C ASP A 38 12.52 23.25 10.77
N LYS A 39 11.58 22.40 11.20
CA LYS A 39 11.64 20.96 10.90
C LYS A 39 10.59 20.48 9.91
N SER A 40 9.41 21.14 9.85
CA SER A 40 8.34 20.69 8.98
C SER A 40 8.26 21.46 7.67
N LEU A 41 8.68 22.72 7.65
CA LEU A 41 8.65 23.51 6.42
C LEU A 41 9.69 23.01 5.39
N SER A 42 10.85 22.58 5.83
CA SER A 42 11.89 22.00 5.00
C SER A 42 11.41 20.74 4.23
N LEU A 43 10.48 19.97 4.84
CA LEU A 43 9.90 18.80 4.17
C LEU A 43 9.15 19.15 2.89
N PHE A 44 8.52 20.33 2.80
CA PHE A 44 7.84 20.76 1.57
C PHE A 44 8.82 21.04 0.42
N ALA A 45 10.09 21.32 0.74
CA ALA A 45 11.18 21.37 -0.23
C ALA A 45 11.83 19.99 -0.48
N PHE A 46 11.28 18.91 0.09
CA PHE A 46 11.84 17.55 0.10
C PHE A 46 13.25 17.46 0.74
N GLU A 47 13.54 18.39 1.65
CA GLU A 47 14.73 18.34 2.49
C GLU A 47 14.37 17.58 3.78
N PHE A 48 14.66 16.29 3.80
CA PHE A 48 14.30 15.40 4.90
C PHE A 48 15.23 15.53 6.12
N GLY A 49 16.44 16.09 5.89
CA GLY A 49 17.45 16.24 6.92
C GLY A 49 18.20 14.95 7.25
N GLN A 50 18.79 14.92 8.43
CA GLN A 50 19.61 13.80 8.88
C GLN A 50 18.91 12.99 9.97
N ALA A 51 19.15 11.69 9.95
CA ALA A 51 18.77 10.74 10.98
C ALA A 51 19.61 10.96 12.26
N ASP A 52 19.22 10.30 13.33
CA ASP A 52 19.90 10.36 14.63
C ASP A 52 21.36 9.88 14.59
N ASP A 53 21.69 9.02 13.63
CA ASP A 53 23.04 8.50 13.38
C ASP A 53 23.86 9.33 12.38
N GLY A 54 23.31 10.45 11.89
CA GLY A 54 23.96 11.37 10.95
C GLY A 54 23.82 11.01 9.48
N ARG A 55 23.10 9.92 9.12
CA ARG A 55 22.83 9.55 7.73
C ARG A 55 21.81 10.51 7.11
N ASP A 56 21.92 10.76 5.81
CA ASP A 56 20.93 11.52 5.05
C ASP A 56 19.67 10.68 4.84
N ILE A 57 18.52 11.21 5.27
CA ILE A 57 17.24 10.51 5.18
C ILE A 57 16.79 10.40 3.71
N GLY A 58 17.12 11.39 2.87
CA GLY A 58 16.77 11.37 1.45
C GLY A 58 17.50 10.25 0.69
N GLU A 59 18.78 10.03 0.95
CA GLU A 59 19.56 8.93 0.39
C GLU A 59 19.03 7.57 0.86
N ASP A 60 18.72 7.46 2.16
CA ASP A 60 18.11 6.26 2.72
C ASP A 60 16.76 5.93 2.05
N ILE A 61 15.91 6.94 1.81
CA ILE A 61 14.63 6.77 1.11
C ILE A 61 14.85 6.25 -0.32
N GLN A 62 15.77 6.87 -1.08
CA GLN A 62 16.06 6.45 -2.45
C GLN A 62 16.57 5.01 -2.54
N THR A 63 17.39 4.60 -1.59
CA THR A 63 17.99 3.26 -1.58
C THR A 63 16.96 2.20 -1.18
N ARG A 64 16.14 2.50 -0.16
CA ARG A 64 15.19 1.56 0.44
C ARG A 64 13.87 1.45 -0.32
N MET A 65 13.53 2.42 -1.18
CA MET A 65 12.29 2.31 -1.98
C MET A 65 12.32 1.14 -2.97
N TRP A 66 13.49 0.74 -3.49
CA TRP A 66 13.58 -0.36 -4.47
C TRP A 66 13.22 -1.72 -3.90
N PRO A 67 13.73 -2.14 -2.72
CA PRO A 67 13.27 -3.35 -2.04
C PRO A 67 11.76 -3.32 -1.73
N SER A 68 11.20 -2.17 -1.30
CA SER A 68 9.75 -2.04 -1.09
C SER A 68 8.96 -2.25 -2.38
N LEU A 69 9.35 -1.60 -3.47
CA LEU A 69 8.71 -1.77 -4.77
C LEU A 69 8.82 -3.20 -5.32
N ALA A 70 9.96 -3.88 -5.08
CA ALA A 70 10.15 -5.26 -5.50
C ALA A 70 9.11 -6.22 -4.89
N ILE A 71 8.52 -5.87 -3.76
CA ILE A 71 7.44 -6.63 -3.13
C ILE A 71 6.08 -6.04 -3.50
N ALA A 72 5.91 -4.73 -3.30
CA ALA A 72 4.61 -4.06 -3.42
C ALA A 72 4.03 -4.15 -4.84
N VAL A 73 4.86 -3.97 -5.87
CA VAL A 73 4.39 -4.00 -7.28
C VAL A 73 3.91 -5.40 -7.69
N PRO A 74 4.64 -6.50 -7.47
CA PRO A 74 4.13 -7.83 -7.78
C PRO A 74 2.90 -8.21 -6.95
N VAL A 75 2.86 -7.88 -5.65
CA VAL A 75 1.68 -8.12 -4.81
C VAL A 75 0.46 -7.40 -5.38
N PHE A 76 0.62 -6.14 -5.78
CA PHE A 76 -0.46 -5.34 -6.34
C PHE A 76 -0.94 -5.90 -7.69
N ILE A 77 -0.04 -6.10 -8.66
CA ILE A 77 -0.41 -6.53 -10.01
C ILE A 77 -0.97 -7.96 -10.00
N ILE A 78 -0.22 -8.91 -9.43
CA ILE A 78 -0.63 -10.32 -9.42
C ILE A 78 -1.83 -10.51 -8.51
N GLY A 79 -1.88 -9.81 -7.37
CA GLY A 79 -3.03 -9.82 -6.47
C GLY A 79 -4.29 -9.28 -7.12
N MET A 80 -4.20 -8.17 -7.86
CA MET A 80 -5.32 -7.62 -8.61
C MET A 80 -5.83 -8.61 -9.67
N LEU A 81 -4.92 -9.20 -10.46
CA LEU A 81 -5.28 -10.19 -11.48
C LEU A 81 -5.90 -11.44 -10.86
N ALA A 82 -5.35 -11.96 -9.77
CA ALA A 82 -5.89 -13.12 -9.06
C ALA A 82 -7.30 -12.83 -8.52
N ASN A 83 -7.48 -11.66 -7.88
CA ASN A 83 -8.76 -11.23 -7.33
C ASN A 83 -9.83 -11.06 -8.43
N ILE A 84 -9.49 -10.41 -9.55
CA ILE A 84 -10.39 -10.24 -10.70
C ILE A 84 -10.78 -11.62 -11.26
N THR A 85 -9.80 -12.50 -11.47
CA THR A 85 -10.03 -13.84 -12.02
C THR A 85 -10.94 -14.65 -11.11
N PHE A 86 -10.67 -14.67 -9.81
CA PHE A 86 -11.47 -15.41 -8.84
C PHE A 86 -12.88 -14.84 -8.71
N ALA A 87 -13.04 -13.52 -8.70
CA ALA A 87 -14.34 -12.85 -8.71
C ALA A 87 -15.15 -13.18 -9.98
N MET A 88 -14.51 -13.15 -11.15
CA MET A 88 -15.14 -13.51 -12.41
C MET A 88 -15.61 -14.97 -12.43
N LEU A 89 -14.82 -15.90 -11.87
CA LEU A 89 -15.24 -17.30 -11.73
C LEU A 89 -16.48 -17.44 -10.83
N MET A 90 -16.52 -16.75 -9.69
CA MET A 90 -17.69 -16.73 -8.82
C MET A 90 -18.94 -16.17 -9.54
N VAL A 91 -18.78 -15.11 -10.33
CA VAL A 91 -19.90 -14.50 -11.08
C VAL A 91 -20.34 -15.39 -12.25
N PHE A 92 -19.40 -16.07 -12.91
CA PHE A 92 -19.73 -17.05 -13.98
C PHE A 92 -20.60 -18.19 -13.45
N PHE A 93 -20.24 -18.73 -12.28
CA PHE A 93 -21.01 -19.80 -11.61
C PHE A 93 -22.05 -19.29 -10.62
N ARG A 94 -22.50 -18.05 -10.75
CA ARG A 94 -23.43 -17.42 -9.80
C ARG A 94 -24.67 -18.27 -9.52
N ALA A 95 -25.15 -18.21 -8.30
CA ALA A 95 -26.30 -19.01 -7.80
C ALA A 95 -26.07 -20.53 -7.85
N SER A 96 -24.83 -21.00 -7.98
CA SER A 96 -24.47 -22.41 -7.87
C SER A 96 -23.73 -22.69 -6.56
N TYR A 97 -23.52 -23.97 -6.25
CA TYR A 97 -22.69 -24.39 -5.11
C TYR A 97 -21.24 -23.89 -5.22
N LEU A 98 -20.72 -23.69 -6.43
CA LEU A 98 -19.36 -23.14 -6.65
C LEU A 98 -19.27 -21.67 -6.24
N ASP A 99 -20.27 -20.87 -6.55
CA ASP A 99 -20.33 -19.48 -6.08
C ASP A 99 -20.41 -19.42 -4.55
N LEU A 100 -21.29 -20.23 -3.95
CA LEU A 100 -21.43 -20.29 -2.50
C LEU A 100 -20.12 -20.71 -1.81
N SER A 101 -19.45 -21.74 -2.32
CA SER A 101 -18.17 -22.20 -1.79
C SER A 101 -17.08 -21.15 -1.94
N GLY A 102 -17.05 -20.41 -3.06
CA GLY A 102 -16.14 -19.30 -3.29
C GLY A 102 -16.34 -18.16 -2.28
N VAL A 103 -17.60 -17.80 -2.01
CA VAL A 103 -17.92 -16.79 -0.98
C VAL A 103 -17.51 -17.25 0.42
N ILE A 104 -17.80 -18.53 0.77
CA ILE A 104 -17.40 -19.10 2.06
C ILE A 104 -15.88 -19.08 2.19
N LEU A 105 -15.15 -19.49 1.15
CA LEU A 105 -13.68 -19.45 1.12
C LEU A 105 -13.16 -18.03 1.35
N CYS A 106 -13.72 -17.02 0.67
CA CYS A 106 -13.33 -15.63 0.90
C CYS A 106 -13.55 -15.21 2.35
N VAL A 107 -14.68 -15.59 2.97
CA VAL A 107 -14.98 -15.26 4.38
C VAL A 107 -13.97 -15.94 5.30
N VAL A 108 -13.65 -17.21 5.08
CA VAL A 108 -12.65 -17.94 5.86
C VAL A 108 -11.27 -17.26 5.74
N LEU A 109 -10.84 -16.93 4.52
CA LEU A 109 -9.56 -16.26 4.29
C LEU A 109 -9.52 -14.87 4.98
N MET A 110 -10.60 -14.10 4.94
CA MET A 110 -10.68 -12.80 5.64
C MET A 110 -10.69 -12.92 7.16
N SER A 111 -11.13 -14.04 7.70
CA SER A 111 -11.21 -14.26 9.16
C SER A 111 -9.82 -14.54 9.77
N ILE A 112 -8.83 -14.86 8.95
CA ILE A 112 -7.46 -15.12 9.39
C ILE A 112 -6.70 -13.80 9.40
N SER A 113 -6.08 -13.46 10.53
CA SER A 113 -5.24 -12.25 10.63
C SER A 113 -4.04 -12.33 9.68
N GLY A 114 -3.66 -11.18 9.09
CA GLY A 114 -2.47 -11.07 8.23
C GLY A 114 -1.19 -11.62 8.87
N LEU A 115 -1.02 -11.45 10.18
CA LEU A 115 0.13 -12.00 10.91
C LEU A 115 0.17 -13.53 10.88
N PHE A 116 -0.97 -14.21 10.92
CA PHE A 116 -0.99 -15.67 10.80
C PHE A 116 -0.54 -16.14 9.41
N TYR A 117 -0.88 -15.41 8.36
CA TYR A 117 -0.37 -15.69 7.01
C TYR A 117 1.15 -15.54 6.95
N LEU A 118 1.71 -14.50 7.58
CA LEU A 118 3.15 -14.26 7.64
C LEU A 118 3.86 -15.39 8.41
N ILE A 119 3.44 -15.63 9.63
CA ILE A 119 4.05 -16.65 10.51
C ILE A 119 3.87 -18.05 9.91
N GLY A 120 2.65 -18.38 9.50
CA GLY A 120 2.33 -19.69 8.91
C GLY A 120 3.07 -19.94 7.61
N GLY A 121 3.09 -18.95 6.71
CA GLY A 121 3.79 -19.04 5.43
C GLY A 121 5.31 -19.19 5.60
N GLN A 122 5.92 -18.40 6.48
CA GLN A 122 7.35 -18.48 6.78
C GLN A 122 7.69 -19.83 7.42
N PHE A 123 6.86 -20.33 8.35
CA PHE A 123 7.07 -21.62 9.00
C PHE A 123 6.92 -22.77 8.02
N LEU A 124 5.89 -22.79 7.21
CA LEU A 124 5.64 -23.86 6.24
C LEU A 124 6.67 -23.84 5.11
N ALA A 125 6.78 -22.74 4.37
CA ALA A 125 7.62 -22.66 3.17
C ALA A 125 9.11 -22.55 3.50
N GLY A 126 9.46 -21.81 4.56
CA GLY A 126 10.84 -21.56 4.94
C GLY A 126 11.43 -22.64 5.85
N LYS A 127 10.74 -22.99 6.96
CA LYS A 127 11.29 -23.92 7.97
C LYS A 127 11.02 -25.38 7.66
N ILE A 128 9.79 -25.74 7.25
CA ILE A 128 9.43 -27.14 7.00
C ILE A 128 9.87 -27.57 5.60
N MET A 129 9.44 -26.83 4.56
CA MET A 129 9.69 -27.20 3.16
C MET A 129 11.06 -26.75 2.65
N GLN A 130 11.70 -25.80 3.32
CA GLN A 130 13.03 -25.24 2.97
C GLN A 130 13.11 -24.75 1.51
N LEU A 131 12.01 -24.28 0.96
CA LEU A 131 11.92 -23.82 -0.44
C LEU A 131 12.56 -22.45 -0.64
N VAL A 132 12.52 -21.60 0.40
CA VAL A 132 12.96 -20.21 0.35
C VAL A 132 13.65 -19.83 1.67
N PRO A 133 14.55 -18.81 1.65
CA PRO A 133 15.14 -18.28 2.88
C PRO A 133 14.06 -17.75 3.85
N LEU A 134 14.30 -17.92 5.16
CA LEU A 134 13.36 -17.47 6.20
C LEU A 134 13.25 -15.96 6.27
N SER A 135 14.39 -15.25 6.13
CA SER A 135 14.46 -13.78 6.18
C SER A 135 15.74 -13.28 5.52
N GLY A 136 15.81 -11.99 5.26
CA GLY A 136 16.96 -11.31 4.68
C GLY A 136 16.66 -10.75 3.29
N TYR A 137 17.68 -10.19 2.69
CA TYR A 137 17.63 -9.61 1.35
C TYR A 137 18.98 -9.74 0.66
N ALA A 138 18.98 -10.04 -0.62
CA ALA A 138 20.17 -10.03 -1.45
C ALA A 138 20.00 -9.06 -2.62
N GLN A 139 21.10 -8.59 -3.19
CA GLN A 139 21.07 -7.72 -4.35
C GLN A 139 21.09 -8.52 -5.65
N GLY A 140 20.59 -7.91 -6.73
CA GLY A 140 20.57 -8.53 -8.05
C GLY A 140 19.57 -9.67 -8.18
N LEU A 141 19.91 -10.69 -8.96
CA LEU A 141 19.02 -11.82 -9.25
C LEU A 141 18.71 -12.69 -8.03
N ASP A 142 19.59 -12.74 -7.04
CA ASP A 142 19.35 -13.48 -5.81
C ASP A 142 18.28 -12.87 -4.92
N ALA A 143 17.94 -11.59 -5.10
CA ALA A 143 16.83 -10.92 -4.41
C ALA A 143 15.51 -11.69 -4.62
N PHE A 144 15.33 -12.33 -5.78
CA PHE A 144 14.10 -13.07 -6.11
C PHE A 144 13.77 -14.16 -5.08
N LYS A 145 14.79 -14.84 -4.54
CA LYS A 145 14.62 -15.90 -3.55
C LYS A 145 14.02 -15.40 -2.23
N PHE A 146 14.28 -14.13 -1.88
CA PHE A 146 13.81 -13.51 -0.65
C PHE A 146 12.45 -12.81 -0.84
N VAL A 147 12.12 -12.40 -2.07
CA VAL A 147 10.90 -11.64 -2.38
C VAL A 147 9.70 -12.54 -2.70
N ILE A 148 9.94 -13.76 -3.25
CA ILE A 148 8.86 -14.63 -3.73
C ILE A 148 7.86 -15.03 -2.64
N LEU A 149 8.34 -15.38 -1.44
CA LEU A 149 7.47 -15.78 -0.33
C LEU A 149 6.65 -14.61 0.24
N PRO A 150 7.25 -13.44 0.55
CA PRO A 150 6.50 -12.24 0.92
C PRO A 150 5.42 -11.88 -0.10
N VAL A 151 5.75 -11.91 -1.40
CA VAL A 151 4.79 -11.62 -2.47
C VAL A 151 3.63 -12.63 -2.47
N PHE A 152 3.93 -13.93 -2.40
CA PHE A 152 2.90 -14.96 -2.35
C PHE A 152 1.96 -14.78 -1.14
N ILE A 153 2.51 -14.53 0.04
CA ILE A 153 1.73 -14.31 1.26
C ILE A 153 0.88 -13.04 1.14
N GLY A 154 1.45 -11.96 0.60
CA GLY A 154 0.73 -10.71 0.36
C GLY A 154 -0.49 -10.92 -0.55
N ILE A 155 -0.33 -11.70 -1.62
CA ILE A 155 -1.42 -12.05 -2.53
C ILE A 155 -2.49 -12.88 -1.81
N VAL A 156 -2.10 -13.97 -1.15
CA VAL A 156 -3.03 -14.90 -0.50
C VAL A 156 -3.84 -14.22 0.60
N SER A 157 -3.20 -13.37 1.41
CA SER A 157 -3.88 -12.61 2.47
C SER A 157 -4.89 -11.60 1.93
N GLY A 158 -4.69 -11.10 0.70
CA GLY A 158 -5.58 -10.15 0.03
C GLY A 158 -6.73 -10.78 -0.79
N ILE A 159 -6.66 -12.07 -1.11
CA ILE A 159 -7.64 -12.73 -2.00
C ILE A 159 -9.07 -12.64 -1.44
N GLY A 160 -9.26 -12.86 -0.14
CA GLY A 160 -10.60 -12.89 0.45
C GLY A 160 -11.34 -11.56 0.28
N SER A 161 -10.72 -10.46 0.70
CA SER A 161 -11.31 -9.12 0.64
C SER A 161 -11.42 -8.58 -0.79
N GLY A 162 -10.34 -8.69 -1.56
CA GLY A 162 -10.28 -8.19 -2.92
C GLY A 162 -11.27 -8.88 -3.85
N SER A 163 -11.32 -10.21 -3.82
CA SER A 163 -12.25 -10.96 -4.67
C SER A 163 -13.72 -10.68 -4.35
N ARG A 164 -14.07 -10.47 -3.06
CA ARG A 164 -15.44 -10.08 -2.69
C ARG A 164 -15.79 -8.69 -3.22
N TRP A 165 -14.86 -7.74 -3.14
CA TRP A 165 -15.08 -6.39 -3.65
C TRP A 165 -15.29 -6.40 -5.17
N TYR A 166 -14.41 -7.06 -5.93
CA TYR A 166 -14.58 -7.19 -7.38
C TYR A 166 -15.83 -7.97 -7.77
N ARG A 167 -16.20 -9.01 -6.99
CA ARG A 167 -17.44 -9.74 -7.23
C ARG A 167 -18.67 -8.83 -7.13
N THR A 168 -18.70 -7.91 -6.19
CA THR A 168 -19.79 -6.93 -6.05
C THR A 168 -19.87 -6.04 -7.29
N LEU A 169 -18.76 -5.49 -7.76
CA LEU A 169 -18.72 -4.70 -8.99
C LEU A 169 -19.22 -5.48 -10.21
N PHE A 170 -18.78 -6.72 -10.37
CA PHE A 170 -19.24 -7.55 -11.49
C PHE A 170 -20.73 -7.90 -11.42
N LEU A 171 -21.27 -8.15 -10.22
CA LEU A 171 -22.70 -8.42 -10.05
C LEU A 171 -23.56 -7.20 -10.38
N GLU A 172 -23.12 -6.00 -10.01
CA GLU A 172 -23.78 -4.76 -10.40
C GLU A 172 -23.80 -4.60 -11.92
N GLU A 173 -22.68 -4.82 -12.59
CA GLU A 173 -22.60 -4.75 -14.05
C GLU A 173 -23.45 -5.81 -14.76
N VAL A 174 -23.48 -7.04 -14.26
CA VAL A 174 -24.28 -8.14 -14.83
C VAL A 174 -25.77 -7.85 -14.81
N SER A 175 -26.26 -7.01 -13.90
CA SER A 175 -27.68 -6.66 -13.76
C SER A 175 -28.16 -5.61 -14.77
N LYS A 176 -27.26 -4.92 -15.48
CA LYS A 176 -27.57 -3.80 -16.38
C LYS A 176 -28.23 -4.26 -17.71
N ASP A 177 -29.01 -3.37 -18.30
CA ASP A 177 -29.82 -3.69 -19.51
C ASP A 177 -28.99 -4.03 -20.75
N TYR A 178 -27.78 -3.46 -20.90
CA TYR A 178 -26.91 -3.83 -22.01
C TYR A 178 -26.45 -5.29 -21.95
N VAL A 179 -26.33 -5.86 -20.76
CA VAL A 179 -26.03 -7.29 -20.57
C VAL A 179 -27.20 -8.15 -20.94
N ARG A 180 -28.44 -7.74 -20.57
CA ARG A 180 -29.69 -8.43 -21.01
C ARG A 180 -29.80 -8.43 -22.52
N THR A 181 -29.52 -7.29 -23.16
CA THR A 181 -29.51 -7.16 -24.62
C THR A 181 -28.47 -8.08 -25.27
N ALA A 182 -27.26 -8.18 -24.71
CA ALA A 182 -26.22 -9.06 -25.22
C ALA A 182 -26.64 -10.54 -25.16
N ARG A 183 -27.29 -10.96 -24.07
CA ARG A 183 -27.85 -12.31 -23.93
C ARG A 183 -29.00 -12.56 -24.91
N ALA A 184 -29.91 -11.58 -25.10
CA ALA A 184 -31.02 -11.67 -26.06
C ALA A 184 -30.52 -11.82 -27.50
N LYS A 185 -29.32 -11.30 -27.83
CA LYS A 185 -28.65 -11.49 -29.13
C LYS A 185 -27.97 -12.86 -29.25
N GLY A 186 -28.10 -13.76 -28.27
CA GLY A 186 -27.55 -15.12 -28.33
C GLY A 186 -26.06 -15.23 -28.07
N LEU A 187 -25.42 -14.20 -27.48
CA LEU A 187 -24.00 -14.26 -27.12
C LEU A 187 -23.78 -15.28 -25.99
N SER A 188 -22.69 -16.05 -26.08
CA SER A 188 -22.30 -16.98 -25.01
C SER A 188 -21.98 -16.24 -23.71
N GLU A 189 -22.25 -16.85 -22.55
CA GLU A 189 -22.04 -16.23 -21.24
C GLU A 189 -20.57 -15.80 -21.01
N ILE A 190 -19.61 -16.58 -21.49
CA ILE A 190 -18.18 -16.21 -21.47
C ILE A 190 -17.97 -14.88 -22.21
N ARG A 191 -18.51 -14.74 -23.42
CA ARG A 191 -18.36 -13.52 -24.20
C ARG A 191 -19.07 -12.33 -23.56
N VAL A 192 -20.23 -12.55 -22.94
CA VAL A 192 -20.95 -11.51 -22.17
C VAL A 192 -20.12 -11.04 -21.00
N LEU A 193 -19.53 -11.94 -20.21
CA LEU A 193 -18.74 -11.59 -19.04
C LEU A 193 -17.43 -10.89 -19.43
N PHE A 194 -16.64 -11.45 -20.33
CA PHE A 194 -15.31 -10.89 -20.64
C PHE A 194 -15.36 -9.65 -21.53
N VAL A 195 -16.31 -9.56 -22.46
CA VAL A 195 -16.36 -8.44 -23.41
C VAL A 195 -17.25 -7.31 -22.92
N HIS A 196 -18.36 -7.62 -22.23
CA HIS A 196 -19.32 -6.59 -21.83
C HIS A 196 -19.21 -6.25 -20.34
N VAL A 197 -19.18 -7.25 -19.45
CA VAL A 197 -19.15 -6.99 -17.99
C VAL A 197 -17.77 -6.53 -17.54
N LEU A 198 -16.72 -7.30 -17.85
CA LEU A 198 -15.35 -6.97 -17.41
C LEU A 198 -14.92 -5.61 -17.97
N LYS A 199 -15.18 -5.34 -19.25
CA LYS A 199 -14.79 -4.07 -19.88
C LYS A 199 -15.38 -2.85 -19.15
N ASN A 200 -16.64 -2.91 -18.75
CA ASN A 200 -17.29 -1.80 -18.05
C ASN A 200 -16.89 -1.75 -16.57
N ALA A 201 -16.73 -2.90 -15.90
CA ALA A 201 -16.24 -2.98 -14.54
C ALA A 201 -14.76 -2.55 -14.40
N MET A 202 -13.96 -2.58 -15.48
CA MET A 202 -12.58 -2.10 -15.45
C MET A 202 -12.48 -0.61 -15.14
N ILE A 203 -13.52 0.19 -15.41
CA ILE A 203 -13.53 1.62 -15.08
C ILE A 203 -13.33 1.84 -13.58
N PRO A 204 -14.23 1.39 -12.68
CA PRO A 204 -14.03 1.55 -11.23
C PRO A 204 -12.82 0.77 -10.71
N ILE A 205 -12.45 -0.35 -11.33
CA ILE A 205 -11.27 -1.13 -10.95
C ILE A 205 -9.99 -0.34 -11.19
N LEU A 206 -9.79 0.20 -12.39
CA LEU A 206 -8.61 0.99 -12.74
C LEU A 206 -8.53 2.27 -11.93
N THR A 207 -9.65 2.94 -11.73
CA THR A 207 -9.70 4.15 -10.89
C THR A 207 -9.30 3.84 -9.45
N GLY A 208 -9.83 2.76 -8.87
CA GLY A 208 -9.40 2.31 -7.54
C GLY A 208 -7.94 1.86 -7.49
N ALA A 209 -7.38 1.35 -8.58
CA ALA A 209 -5.98 0.99 -8.69
C ALA A 209 -5.07 2.22 -8.70
N VAL A 210 -5.47 3.31 -9.37
CA VAL A 210 -4.64 4.52 -9.52
C VAL A 210 -4.31 5.16 -8.16
N VAL A 211 -5.25 5.21 -7.22
CA VAL A 211 -5.02 5.77 -5.88
C VAL A 211 -3.95 5.01 -5.09
N VAL A 212 -3.81 3.72 -5.37
CA VAL A 212 -2.86 2.85 -4.67
C VAL A 212 -1.44 2.99 -5.23
N LEU A 213 -1.27 3.33 -6.52
CA LEU A 213 0.04 3.35 -7.18
C LEU A 213 1.11 4.17 -6.44
N PRO A 214 0.87 5.44 -6.04
CA PRO A 214 1.88 6.19 -5.29
C PRO A 214 2.20 5.59 -3.93
N THR A 215 1.22 4.99 -3.25
CA THR A 215 1.42 4.41 -1.92
C THR A 215 2.25 3.12 -1.94
N LEU A 216 2.40 2.47 -3.11
CA LEU A 216 3.27 1.29 -3.25
C LEU A 216 4.72 1.59 -2.88
N PHE A 217 5.17 2.85 -3.06
CA PHE A 217 6.53 3.27 -2.69
C PHE A 217 6.77 3.20 -1.18
N MET A 218 5.73 3.37 -0.36
CA MET A 218 5.86 3.28 1.11
C MET A 218 6.11 1.86 1.60
N GLY A 219 5.86 0.84 0.76
CA GLY A 219 6.02 -0.55 1.10
C GLY A 219 5.03 -1.04 2.17
N SER A 220 5.33 -2.18 2.75
CA SER A 220 4.53 -2.79 3.81
C SER A 220 5.32 -2.86 5.11
N LEU A 221 4.90 -2.08 6.11
CA LEU A 221 5.53 -2.00 7.43
C LEU A 221 5.79 -3.39 8.05
N ILE A 222 4.74 -4.20 8.12
CA ILE A 222 4.79 -5.48 8.81
C ILE A 222 5.52 -6.54 7.97
N LEU A 223 5.20 -6.62 6.67
CA LEU A 223 5.75 -7.65 5.79
C LEU A 223 7.26 -7.49 5.61
N GLU A 224 7.74 -6.27 5.36
CA GLU A 224 9.16 -5.99 5.19
C GLU A 224 9.94 -6.24 6.48
N SER A 225 9.44 -5.73 7.61
CA SER A 225 10.09 -5.93 8.91
C SER A 225 10.14 -7.41 9.30
N PHE A 226 9.05 -8.16 9.06
CA PHE A 226 8.97 -9.58 9.40
C PHE A 226 9.92 -10.46 8.59
N PHE A 227 10.10 -10.14 7.30
CA PHE A 227 11.01 -10.86 6.41
C PHE A 227 12.44 -10.28 6.40
N GLY A 228 12.72 -9.22 7.17
CA GLY A 228 14.04 -8.59 7.23
C GLY A 228 14.45 -7.96 5.90
N ILE A 229 13.51 -7.41 5.16
CA ILE A 229 13.75 -6.75 3.87
C ILE A 229 14.01 -5.26 4.14
N PRO A 230 15.14 -4.71 3.68
CA PRO A 230 15.54 -3.32 3.98
C PRO A 230 14.77 -2.30 3.13
N GLY A 231 13.46 -2.28 3.26
CA GLY A 231 12.57 -1.36 2.56
C GLY A 231 12.18 -0.14 3.42
N LEU A 232 11.29 0.70 2.89
CA LEU A 232 10.78 1.90 3.57
C LEU A 232 9.84 1.55 4.72
N GLY A 233 9.11 0.45 4.60
CA GLY A 233 8.26 -0.06 5.67
C GLY A 233 9.08 -0.49 6.88
N SER A 234 10.10 -1.34 6.70
CA SER A 234 11.00 -1.74 7.78
C SER A 234 11.75 -0.54 8.38
N TYR A 235 12.21 0.39 7.54
CA TYR A 235 12.88 1.63 7.95
C TYR A 235 12.02 2.47 8.90
N THR A 236 10.73 2.55 8.60
CA THR A 236 9.77 3.28 9.46
C THR A 236 9.60 2.59 10.81
N ILE A 237 9.48 1.24 10.85
CA ILE A 237 9.37 0.49 12.11
C ILE A 237 10.64 0.63 12.95
N ASP A 238 11.81 0.49 12.32
CA ASP A 238 13.11 0.64 13.01
C ASP A 238 13.25 2.04 13.61
N ALA A 239 12.84 3.08 12.88
CA ALA A 239 12.85 4.46 13.36
C ALA A 239 11.91 4.68 14.56
N ILE A 240 10.72 4.08 14.54
CA ILE A 240 9.78 4.13 15.67
C ILE A 240 10.39 3.47 16.91
N GLN A 241 11.00 2.29 16.75
CA GLN A 241 11.64 1.56 17.85
C GLN A 241 12.87 2.29 18.39
N ALA A 242 13.67 2.91 17.51
CA ALA A 242 14.83 3.73 17.87
C ALA A 242 14.43 5.12 18.42
N GLN A 243 13.15 5.50 18.31
CA GLN A 243 12.64 6.83 18.65
C GLN A 243 13.32 7.96 17.83
N ASP A 244 13.69 7.67 16.58
CA ASP A 244 14.21 8.66 15.63
C ASP A 244 13.05 9.42 14.99
N PHE A 245 12.67 10.53 15.61
CA PHE A 245 11.54 11.34 15.17
C PHE A 245 11.79 12.05 13.83
N ALA A 246 13.04 12.23 13.41
CA ALA A 246 13.35 12.84 12.12
C ALA A 246 12.94 11.92 10.97
N ILE A 247 13.30 10.65 11.07
CA ILE A 247 12.89 9.63 10.08
C ILE A 247 11.37 9.44 10.11
N VAL A 248 10.77 9.24 11.30
CA VAL A 248 9.30 9.00 11.41
C VAL A 248 8.52 10.15 10.79
N ARG A 249 8.89 11.40 11.09
CA ARG A 249 8.24 12.59 10.49
C ARG A 249 8.38 12.61 8.98
N SER A 250 9.57 12.33 8.46
CA SER A 250 9.85 12.30 7.02
C SER A 250 9.02 11.25 6.31
N MET A 251 8.89 10.05 6.90
CA MET A 251 8.09 8.96 6.36
C MET A 251 6.58 9.27 6.39
N VAL A 252 6.08 9.87 7.47
CA VAL A 252 4.66 10.31 7.55
C VAL A 252 4.37 11.39 6.51
N PHE A 253 5.26 12.37 6.36
CA PHE A 253 5.13 13.40 5.34
C PHE A 253 5.12 12.81 3.93
N LEU A 254 6.10 11.96 3.60
CA LEU A 254 6.19 11.30 2.30
C LEU A 254 4.93 10.48 2.00
N GLY A 255 4.45 9.69 2.96
CA GLY A 255 3.22 8.92 2.83
C GLY A 255 2.00 9.79 2.57
N SER A 256 1.90 10.93 3.26
CA SER A 256 0.80 11.89 3.08
C SER A 256 0.84 12.53 1.68
N VAL A 257 2.01 12.94 1.21
CA VAL A 257 2.19 13.49 -0.15
C VAL A 257 1.83 12.46 -1.21
N LEU A 258 2.34 11.23 -1.09
CA LEU A 258 2.04 10.15 -2.03
C LEU A 258 0.54 9.81 -2.04
N TYR A 259 -0.13 9.84 -0.90
CA TYR A 259 -1.57 9.63 -0.82
C TYR A 259 -2.35 10.75 -1.52
N ILE A 260 -1.99 12.03 -1.30
CA ILE A 260 -2.61 13.18 -1.99
C ILE A 260 -2.38 13.08 -3.49
N VAL A 261 -1.17 12.73 -3.93
CA VAL A 261 -0.89 12.50 -5.36
C VAL A 261 -1.78 11.38 -5.91
N GLY A 262 -1.98 10.30 -5.16
CA GLY A 262 -2.89 9.22 -5.54
C GLY A 262 -4.33 9.70 -5.72
N LEU A 263 -4.85 10.55 -4.82
CA LEU A 263 -6.19 11.12 -4.95
C LEU A 263 -6.31 12.01 -6.19
N VAL A 264 -5.35 12.91 -6.42
CA VAL A 264 -5.32 13.77 -7.61
C VAL A 264 -5.27 12.95 -8.90
N LEU A 265 -4.42 11.92 -8.95
CA LEU A 265 -4.36 11.01 -10.09
C LEU A 265 -5.68 10.27 -10.31
N THR A 266 -6.38 9.92 -9.23
CA THR A 266 -7.71 9.31 -9.31
C THR A 266 -8.72 10.25 -9.93
N ASP A 267 -8.77 11.51 -9.51
CA ASP A 267 -9.68 12.53 -10.08
C ASP A 267 -9.38 12.75 -11.57
N ILE A 268 -8.11 12.82 -11.95
CA ILE A 268 -7.69 12.90 -13.35
C ILE A 268 -8.14 11.65 -14.12
N SER A 269 -7.98 10.46 -13.53
CA SER A 269 -8.37 9.21 -14.18
C SER A 269 -9.88 9.12 -14.42
N TYR A 270 -10.70 9.64 -13.51
CA TYR A 270 -12.16 9.73 -13.70
C TYR A 270 -12.52 10.56 -14.93
N THR A 271 -11.89 11.73 -15.10
CA THR A 271 -12.18 12.60 -16.26
C THR A 271 -11.72 12.02 -17.58
N LEU A 272 -10.64 11.22 -17.58
CA LEU A 272 -10.14 10.54 -18.78
C LEU A 272 -10.99 9.34 -19.20
N VAL A 273 -11.53 8.61 -18.21
CA VAL A 273 -12.28 7.37 -18.44
C VAL A 273 -13.77 7.65 -18.71
N ASP A 274 -14.35 8.63 -18.03
CA ASP A 274 -15.74 9.06 -18.29
C ASP A 274 -15.79 10.56 -18.74
N PRO A 275 -15.84 10.80 -20.06
CA PRO A 275 -15.91 12.16 -20.61
C PRO A 275 -17.18 12.94 -20.23
N ARG A 276 -18.14 12.31 -19.54
CA ARG A 276 -19.37 12.96 -19.07
C ARG A 276 -19.17 13.66 -17.72
N VAL A 277 -18.14 13.29 -16.98
CA VAL A 277 -17.75 13.97 -15.74
C VAL A 277 -16.92 15.19 -16.12
N ARG A 278 -17.56 16.36 -16.24
CA ARG A 278 -16.85 17.63 -16.30
C ARG A 278 -16.53 18.07 -14.87
N LEU A 279 -15.30 18.47 -14.64
CA LEU A 279 -14.89 19.21 -13.44
C LEU A 279 -15.43 20.66 -13.58
N ASP A 280 -16.75 20.82 -13.59
CA ASP A 280 -17.37 22.14 -13.51
C ASP A 280 -17.30 22.52 -12.02
N GLY A 281 -16.33 23.40 -11.68
CA GLY A 281 -16.16 24.04 -10.39
C GLY A 281 -17.19 25.14 -10.16
#